data_b345d2de1eb62930f021787fc4b7c5bd
#
_entry.id   b345d2de1eb62930f021787fc4b7c5bd
#
_cell.length_a   1.000
_cell.length_b   1.000
_cell.length_c   1.000
_cell.angle_alpha   90.00
_cell.angle_beta   90.00
_cell.angle_gamma   90.00
#
_symmetry.space_group_name_H-M   'P 1'
#
loop_
_entity.id
_entity.type
_entity.pdbx_description
1 polymer ?
#
loop_
_entity_poly.entity_id
_entity_poly.type
_entity_poly.pdbx_seq_one_letter_code
_entity_poly.pdbx_strand_id
1 'polypeptide(L)'
;MKKTCGSVSLVLLAACLMAPVAYAGSTKCTLTFDLQEWAAMYESAKGSGKITCDNGQAADVTIRGKGGGLSVGKFKIKDGRGSFTEVSSIDEVFGKYVATERDAAAAKAADAWAMTKGKVSLALAGTGQGWELGFSVDEFIIEKKN
;
A
#
# COMPACT_ATOMS: atom_id res chain seq x y z
N MET A 1 13.94 -20.09 -77.91
CA MET A 1 14.78 -20.26 -76.70
C MET A 1 14.35 -19.22 -75.66
N LYS A 2 13.62 -19.63 -74.74
CA LYS A 2 13.14 -18.74 -73.68
C LYS A 2 13.88 -19.07 -72.38
N LYS A 3 14.67 -18.16 -71.91
CA LYS A 3 15.33 -18.25 -70.59
C LYS A 3 14.38 -17.69 -69.58
N THR A 4 13.84 -18.55 -68.78
CA THR A 4 13.05 -18.17 -67.63
C THR A 4 13.99 -17.82 -66.43
N CYS A 5 14.08 -16.56 -66.14
CA CYS A 5 14.71 -16.06 -64.91
C CYS A 5 13.81 -16.35 -63.76
N GLY A 6 14.20 -17.27 -62.92
CA GLY A 6 13.51 -17.53 -61.62
C GLY A 6 13.80 -16.42 -60.65
N SER A 7 12.79 -15.68 -60.33
CA SER A 7 12.82 -14.72 -59.19
C SER A 7 12.75 -15.47 -57.89
N VAL A 8 13.85 -15.50 -57.18
CA VAL A 8 13.89 -15.95 -55.78
C VAL A 8 13.41 -14.80 -54.91
N SER A 9 12.14 -14.85 -54.56
CA SER A 9 11.60 -13.93 -53.52
C SER A 9 12.14 -14.32 -52.17
N LEU A 10 13.07 -13.50 -51.70
CA LEU A 10 13.58 -13.57 -50.34
C LEU A 10 12.52 -12.96 -49.40
N VAL A 11 11.68 -13.80 -48.83
CA VAL A 11 10.75 -13.40 -47.78
C VAL A 11 11.57 -13.18 -46.52
N LEU A 12 11.90 -11.92 -46.23
CA LEU A 12 12.41 -11.52 -44.92
C LEU A 12 11.28 -11.65 -43.91
N LEU A 13 11.32 -12.73 -43.13
CA LEU A 13 10.47 -12.91 -41.96
C LEU A 13 11.00 -11.99 -40.87
N ALA A 14 10.44 -10.79 -40.80
CA ALA A 14 10.66 -9.89 -39.69
C ALA A 14 9.96 -10.49 -38.46
N ALA A 15 10.68 -11.29 -37.71
CA ALA A 15 10.26 -11.69 -36.36
C ALA A 15 10.26 -10.43 -35.47
N CYS A 16 9.10 -9.80 -35.35
CA CYS A 16 8.86 -8.83 -34.30
C CYS A 16 8.99 -9.57 -32.98
N LEU A 17 10.16 -9.48 -32.39
CA LEU A 17 10.38 -9.78 -30.99
C LEU A 17 9.57 -8.75 -30.20
N MET A 18 8.32 -9.08 -29.92
CA MET A 18 7.57 -8.40 -28.86
C MET A 18 8.25 -8.80 -27.55
N ALA A 19 9.26 -8.01 -27.17
CA ALA A 19 9.76 -8.05 -25.82
C ALA A 19 8.57 -7.73 -24.92
N PRO A 20 8.28 -8.56 -23.90
CA PRO A 20 7.27 -8.19 -22.92
C PRO A 20 7.73 -6.88 -22.31
N VAL A 21 6.92 -5.84 -22.45
CA VAL A 21 7.13 -4.59 -21.74
C VAL A 21 6.92 -4.95 -20.27
N ALA A 22 8.00 -5.31 -19.59
CA ALA A 22 7.99 -5.42 -18.16
C ALA A 22 7.70 -4.00 -17.66
N TYR A 23 6.47 -3.75 -17.21
CA TYR A 23 6.18 -2.59 -16.40
C TYR A 23 7.01 -2.75 -15.13
N ALA A 24 8.24 -2.20 -15.17
CA ALA A 24 9.07 -2.12 -13.99
C ALA A 24 8.30 -1.30 -12.97
N GLY A 25 7.78 -1.96 -11.92
CA GLY A 25 7.31 -1.28 -10.75
C GLY A 25 5.84 -1.32 -10.41
N SER A 26 5.04 -2.26 -10.89
CA SER A 26 3.71 -2.46 -10.36
C SER A 26 3.66 -3.70 -9.46
N THR A 27 4.11 -3.55 -8.23
CA THR A 27 3.89 -4.56 -7.19
C THR A 27 2.81 -4.09 -6.22
N LYS A 28 1.96 -5.02 -5.80
CA LYS A 28 0.94 -4.76 -4.79
C LYS A 28 1.46 -5.22 -3.44
N CYS A 29 1.41 -4.33 -2.47
CA CYS A 29 1.78 -4.62 -1.11
C CYS A 29 0.56 -4.55 -0.19
N THR A 30 0.52 -5.42 0.80
CA THR A 30 -0.49 -5.46 1.84
C THR A 30 0.16 -5.36 3.21
N LEU A 31 -0.53 -4.74 4.14
CA LEU A 31 -0.13 -4.61 5.54
C LEU A 31 -1.11 -5.37 6.42
N THR A 32 -0.59 -6.13 7.36
CA THR A 32 -1.35 -6.64 8.51
C THR A 32 -0.78 -6.00 9.75
N PHE A 33 -1.63 -5.54 10.68
CA PHE A 33 -1.15 -4.78 11.84
C PHE A 33 -2.07 -4.90 13.05
N ASP A 34 -1.47 -4.70 14.21
CA ASP A 34 -2.16 -4.50 15.47
C ASP A 34 -1.73 -3.16 16.08
N LEU A 35 -2.67 -2.39 16.59
CA LEU A 35 -2.42 -1.14 17.28
C LEU A 35 -2.94 -1.19 18.71
N GLN A 36 -2.17 -0.62 19.63
CA GLN A 36 -2.55 -0.45 21.02
C GLN A 36 -2.19 0.97 21.47
N GLU A 37 -3.07 1.59 22.21
CA GLU A 37 -2.78 2.88 22.83
C GLU A 37 -2.02 2.70 24.14
N TRP A 38 -1.04 3.57 24.36
CA TRP A 38 -0.20 3.50 25.56
C TRP A 38 -0.11 4.80 26.35
N ALA A 39 -0.58 5.91 25.84
CA ALA A 39 -0.44 7.17 26.55
C ALA A 39 -1.63 8.09 26.30
N ALA A 40 -2.44 8.26 27.33
CA ALA A 40 -3.53 9.23 27.36
C ALA A 40 -3.08 10.71 27.19
N MET A 41 -1.77 10.99 27.25
CA MET A 41 -1.23 12.34 27.18
C MET A 41 -0.77 12.77 25.77
N TYR A 42 -0.67 11.87 24.80
CA TYR A 42 -0.08 12.19 23.49
C TYR A 42 -0.93 11.84 22.27
N GLU A 43 -2.16 11.42 22.48
CA GLU A 43 -3.05 11.04 21.38
C GLU A 43 -2.35 10.17 20.30
N SER A 44 -1.54 9.22 20.74
CA SER A 44 -0.76 8.38 19.86
C SER A 44 -0.97 6.89 20.14
N ALA A 45 -1.17 6.13 19.09
CA ALA A 45 -1.20 4.69 19.13
C ALA A 45 0.11 4.11 18.58
N LYS A 46 0.57 3.03 19.19
CA LYS A 46 1.73 2.28 18.72
C LYS A 46 1.35 0.85 18.44
N GLY A 47 2.00 0.27 17.47
CA GLY A 47 1.78 -1.11 17.12
C GLY A 47 2.87 -1.70 16.26
N SER A 48 2.61 -2.90 15.81
CA SER A 48 3.48 -3.64 14.92
C SER A 48 2.68 -4.28 13.79
N GLY A 49 3.35 -4.58 12.71
CA GLY A 49 2.73 -5.20 11.56
C GLY A 49 3.74 -5.90 10.67
N LYS A 50 3.22 -6.44 9.59
CA LYS A 50 4.00 -7.06 8.53
C LYS A 50 3.49 -6.60 7.18
N ILE A 51 4.40 -6.21 6.32
CA ILE A 51 4.11 -5.90 4.93
C ILE A 51 4.56 -7.07 4.06
N THR A 52 3.73 -7.45 3.12
CA THR A 52 4.00 -8.49 2.13
C THR A 52 3.63 -7.97 0.75
N CYS A 53 4.50 -8.14 -0.20
CA CYS A 53 4.32 -7.70 -1.59
C CYS A 53 4.27 -8.88 -2.56
N ASP A 54 3.59 -8.73 -3.69
CA ASP A 54 3.44 -9.75 -4.73
C ASP A 54 4.77 -10.19 -5.36
N ASN A 55 5.78 -9.32 -5.33
CA ASN A 55 7.13 -9.63 -5.83
C ASN A 55 7.97 -10.48 -4.87
N GLY A 56 7.39 -10.96 -3.77
CA GLY A 56 8.06 -11.76 -2.75
C GLY A 56 8.77 -10.98 -1.65
N GLN A 57 8.81 -9.65 -1.73
CA GLN A 57 9.35 -8.81 -0.67
C GLN A 57 8.44 -8.82 0.55
N ALA A 58 9.01 -8.84 1.74
CA ALA A 58 8.30 -8.74 3.01
C ALA A 58 9.16 -8.02 4.05
N ALA A 59 8.52 -7.34 4.99
CA ALA A 59 9.19 -6.67 6.09
C ALA A 59 8.30 -6.59 7.32
N ASP A 60 8.91 -6.77 8.48
CA ASP A 60 8.27 -6.44 9.75
C ASP A 60 8.39 -4.94 9.99
N VAL A 61 7.32 -4.34 10.49
CA VAL A 61 7.22 -2.90 10.66
C VAL A 61 6.74 -2.52 12.05
N THR A 62 7.17 -1.34 12.49
CA THR A 62 6.61 -0.64 13.62
C THR A 62 5.67 0.45 13.11
N ILE A 63 4.53 0.59 13.76
CA ILE A 63 3.50 1.53 13.36
C ILE A 63 3.26 2.52 14.48
N ARG A 64 3.11 3.78 14.10
CA ARG A 64 2.67 4.85 14.99
C ARG A 64 1.53 5.61 14.34
N GLY A 65 0.43 5.74 15.04
CA GLY A 65 -0.70 6.56 14.64
C GLY A 65 -0.81 7.79 15.52
N LYS A 66 -1.18 8.92 14.94
CA LYS A 66 -1.51 10.15 15.66
C LYS A 66 -2.86 10.67 15.19
N GLY A 67 -3.69 11.13 16.10
CA GLY A 67 -4.97 11.70 15.74
C GLY A 67 -5.83 12.07 16.93
N GLY A 68 -6.71 13.04 16.75
CA GLY A 68 -7.57 13.59 17.81
C GLY A 68 -8.68 12.66 18.31
N GLY A 69 -8.94 11.55 17.63
CA GLY A 69 -9.91 10.53 18.03
C GLY A 69 -9.38 9.49 19.03
N LEU A 70 -8.09 9.58 19.40
CA LEU A 70 -7.42 8.61 20.25
C LEU A 70 -7.51 8.97 21.75
N SER A 71 -8.28 9.98 22.12
CA SER A 71 -8.20 10.64 23.42
C SER A 71 -8.94 9.95 24.58
N VAL A 72 -9.60 8.83 24.38
CA VAL A 72 -10.44 8.26 25.41
C VAL A 72 -10.25 6.75 25.59
N GLY A 73 -9.40 6.37 26.53
CA GLY A 73 -9.36 5.01 27.04
C GLY A 73 -8.54 4.02 26.23
N LYS A 74 -8.67 2.77 26.58
CA LYS A 74 -7.92 1.66 25.98
C LYS A 74 -8.35 1.40 24.53
N PHE A 75 -7.57 1.92 23.63
CA PHE A 75 -7.75 1.73 22.20
C PHE A 75 -7.00 0.48 21.74
N LYS A 76 -7.67 -0.39 21.03
CA LYS A 76 -7.08 -1.62 20.52
C LYS A 76 -7.65 -1.95 19.13
N ILE A 77 -6.79 -1.99 18.13
CA ILE A 77 -7.12 -2.56 16.82
C ILE A 77 -6.41 -3.89 16.69
N LYS A 78 -7.18 -4.92 16.39
CA LYS A 78 -6.67 -6.25 16.08
C LYS A 78 -6.97 -6.58 14.63
N ASP A 79 -6.08 -7.37 14.03
CA ASP A 79 -6.23 -7.87 12.67
C ASP A 79 -6.49 -6.75 11.65
N GLY A 80 -5.86 -5.60 11.87
CA GLY A 80 -5.90 -4.48 10.95
C GLY A 80 -5.27 -4.89 9.62
N ARG A 81 -5.85 -4.41 8.53
CA ARG A 81 -5.38 -4.65 7.17
C ARG A 81 -5.21 -3.35 6.44
N GLY A 82 -4.12 -3.25 5.69
CA GLY A 82 -3.83 -2.14 4.82
C GLY A 82 -3.56 -2.62 3.40
N SER A 83 -4.01 -1.85 2.43
CA SER A 83 -3.73 -2.08 1.02
C SER A 83 -3.10 -0.84 0.44
N PHE A 84 -1.93 -0.99 -0.16
CA PHE A 84 -1.22 0.09 -0.83
C PHE A 84 -1.58 0.13 -2.31
N THR A 85 -1.55 1.31 -2.91
CA THR A 85 -1.50 1.44 -4.36
C THR A 85 -0.21 0.80 -4.88
N GLU A 86 -0.17 0.50 -6.16
CA GLU A 86 0.99 -0.13 -6.78
C GLU A 86 2.26 0.70 -6.58
N VAL A 87 3.33 0.04 -6.20
CA VAL A 87 4.66 0.60 -5.94
C VAL A 87 5.73 -0.16 -6.70
N SER A 88 6.90 0.44 -6.89
CA SER A 88 8.03 -0.22 -7.55
C SER A 88 8.75 -1.21 -6.65
N SER A 89 8.79 -0.92 -5.35
CA SER A 89 9.41 -1.76 -4.34
C SER A 89 8.80 -1.53 -2.96
N ILE A 90 9.04 -2.46 -2.04
CA ILE A 90 8.58 -2.34 -0.65
C ILE A 90 9.11 -1.09 0.06
N ASP A 91 10.25 -0.56 -0.37
CA ASP A 91 10.85 0.62 0.25
C ASP A 91 9.98 1.88 0.10
N GLU A 92 9.16 1.93 -0.94
CA GLU A 92 8.25 3.06 -1.17
C GLU A 92 7.07 3.11 -0.18
N VAL A 93 6.77 2.01 0.49
CA VAL A 93 5.63 1.96 1.43
C VAL A 93 5.98 2.45 2.83
N PHE A 94 7.26 2.60 3.16
CA PHE A 94 7.66 3.15 4.46
C PHE A 94 7.54 4.66 4.49
N GLY A 95 7.19 5.19 5.64
CA GLY A 95 7.15 6.62 5.90
C GLY A 95 5.84 7.08 6.52
N LYS A 96 5.59 8.36 6.41
CA LYS A 96 4.45 9.04 7.02
C LYS A 96 3.31 9.24 6.01
N TYR A 97 2.18 8.65 6.31
CA TYR A 97 0.91 8.85 5.60
C TYR A 97 0.06 9.87 6.35
N VAL A 98 -0.63 10.69 5.61
CA VAL A 98 -1.54 11.71 6.14
C VAL A 98 -2.94 11.54 5.55
N ALA A 99 -3.96 11.78 6.37
CA ALA A 99 -5.34 11.83 5.90
C ALA A 99 -5.61 13.18 5.25
N THR A 100 -6.22 13.18 4.08
CA THR A 100 -6.72 14.38 3.42
C THR A 100 -8.24 14.43 3.52
N GLU A 101 -8.85 15.60 3.30
CA GLU A 101 -10.31 15.74 3.28
C GLU A 101 -10.96 14.85 2.22
N ARG A 102 -10.29 14.68 1.09
CA ARG A 102 -10.72 13.82 0.00
C ARG A 102 -10.68 12.34 0.41
N ASP A 103 -9.63 11.94 1.10
CA ASP A 103 -9.47 10.58 1.61
C ASP A 103 -10.50 10.28 2.71
N ALA A 104 -10.78 11.24 3.57
CA ALA A 104 -11.80 11.12 4.60
C ALA A 104 -13.22 10.92 4.02
N ALA A 105 -13.56 11.59 2.94
CA ALA A 105 -14.84 11.41 2.26
C ALA A 105 -14.96 10.03 1.60
N ALA A 106 -13.89 9.54 0.98
CA ALA A 106 -13.83 8.19 0.40
C ALA A 106 -13.90 7.10 1.48
N ALA A 107 -13.25 7.31 2.62
CA ALA A 107 -13.27 6.39 3.76
C ALA A 107 -14.66 6.21 4.35
N LYS A 108 -15.43 7.29 4.52
CA LYS A 108 -16.82 7.21 5.01
C LYS A 108 -17.73 6.38 4.11
N ALA A 109 -17.50 6.42 2.81
CA ALA A 109 -18.29 5.68 1.84
C ALA A 109 -17.94 4.18 1.79
N ALA A 110 -16.73 3.80 2.20
CA ALA A 110 -16.19 2.44 2.06
C ALA A 110 -15.94 1.72 3.39
N ASP A 111 -16.28 2.32 4.53
CA ASP A 111 -15.89 1.83 5.87
C ASP A 111 -14.39 1.54 6.01
N ALA A 112 -13.58 2.26 5.27
CA ALA A 112 -12.15 2.15 5.24
C ALA A 112 -11.49 3.52 5.41
N TRP A 113 -10.31 3.56 6.00
CA TRP A 113 -9.51 4.77 6.12
C TRP A 113 -8.56 4.87 4.95
N ALA A 114 -8.58 5.99 4.25
CA ALA A 114 -7.65 6.26 3.16
C ALA A 114 -6.67 7.36 3.56
N MET A 115 -5.41 7.12 3.33
CA MET A 115 -4.31 8.03 3.64
C MET A 115 -3.32 8.07 2.47
N THR A 116 -2.57 9.14 2.35
CA THR A 116 -1.61 9.30 1.26
C THR A 116 -0.22 9.71 1.76
N LYS A 117 0.77 9.25 1.00
CA LYS A 117 2.17 9.66 1.11
C LYS A 117 2.71 9.87 -0.31
N GLY A 118 2.75 11.11 -0.77
CA GLY A 118 3.11 11.41 -2.15
C GLY A 118 2.18 10.72 -3.16
N LYS A 119 2.70 9.81 -3.96
CA LYS A 119 1.94 9.05 -4.96
C LYS A 119 1.37 7.74 -4.41
N VAL A 120 1.76 7.34 -3.22
CA VAL A 120 1.32 6.10 -2.59
C VAL A 120 0.10 6.37 -1.72
N SER A 121 -0.98 5.66 -1.98
CA SER A 121 -2.17 5.66 -1.13
C SER A 121 -2.26 4.38 -0.33
N LEU A 122 -2.76 4.50 0.88
CA LEU A 122 -2.96 3.40 1.81
C LEU A 122 -4.42 3.39 2.25
N ALA A 123 -5.12 2.30 2.00
CA ALA A 123 -6.45 2.04 2.52
C ALA A 123 -6.35 1.11 3.73
N LEU A 124 -6.91 1.52 4.85
CA LEU A 124 -6.90 0.79 6.11
C LEU A 124 -8.28 0.26 6.44
N ALA A 125 -8.36 -0.97 6.91
CA ALA A 125 -9.53 -1.59 7.49
C ALA A 125 -9.13 -2.35 8.76
N GLY A 126 -10.04 -2.49 9.71
CA GLY A 126 -9.71 -3.17 10.96
C GLY A 126 -10.95 -3.62 11.72
N THR A 127 -10.71 -4.29 12.82
CA THR A 127 -11.72 -4.71 13.79
C THR A 127 -11.27 -4.33 15.19
N GLY A 128 -12.18 -4.35 16.13
CA GLY A 128 -11.92 -4.07 17.54
C GLY A 128 -12.50 -2.75 18.01
N GLN A 129 -12.36 -2.48 19.32
CA GLN A 129 -12.99 -1.34 19.98
C GLN A 129 -12.57 0.02 19.38
N GLY A 130 -11.31 0.14 18.94
CA GLY A 130 -10.83 1.37 18.32
C GLY A 130 -11.46 1.65 16.98
N TRP A 131 -11.74 0.61 16.21
CA TRP A 131 -12.37 0.74 14.90
C TRP A 131 -13.85 1.12 15.00
N GLU A 132 -14.58 0.47 15.88
CA GLU A 132 -16.02 0.69 16.09
C GLU A 132 -16.33 2.06 16.71
N LEU A 133 -15.42 2.62 17.50
CA LEU A 133 -15.58 3.93 18.15
C LEU A 133 -15.30 5.13 17.24
N GLY A 134 -15.03 4.90 15.96
CA GLY A 134 -14.76 5.98 15.03
C GLY A 134 -13.33 6.50 15.14
N PHE A 135 -12.38 5.58 15.12
CA PHE A 135 -10.97 5.87 15.04
C PHE A 135 -10.66 6.89 13.94
N SER A 136 -10.13 8.03 14.31
CA SER A 136 -9.61 9.00 13.35
C SER A 136 -8.11 9.15 13.54
N VAL A 137 -7.37 8.81 12.50
CA VAL A 137 -5.92 8.97 12.45
C VAL A 137 -5.59 10.05 11.43
N ASP A 138 -4.92 11.08 11.90
CA ASP A 138 -4.44 12.15 11.02
C ASP A 138 -3.10 11.80 10.38
N GLU A 139 -2.27 11.07 11.12
CA GLU A 139 -0.97 10.60 10.65
C GLU A 139 -0.78 9.11 10.99
N PHE A 140 -0.28 8.36 10.02
CA PHE A 140 0.05 6.95 10.16
C PHE A 140 1.48 6.72 9.67
N ILE A 141 2.37 6.37 10.56
CA ILE A 141 3.80 6.24 10.29
C ILE A 141 4.19 4.77 10.31
N ILE A 142 4.78 4.32 9.21
CA ILE A 142 5.27 2.96 9.02
C ILE A 142 6.79 2.99 8.95
N GLU A 143 7.44 2.32 9.88
CA GLU A 143 8.90 2.21 9.94
C GLU A 143 9.32 0.74 9.88
N LYS A 144 10.35 0.46 9.10
CA LYS A 144 10.92 -0.88 9.05
C LYS A 144 11.51 -1.24 10.42
N LYS A 145 11.17 -2.42 10.91
CA LYS A 145 11.76 -2.94 12.13
C LYS A 145 13.15 -3.50 11.83
N ASN A 146 14.14 -3.01 12.54
CA ASN A 146 15.51 -3.51 12.46
C ASN A 146 15.69 -4.80 13.27
#